data_1568eeeb43da884d21c79feaa40c97e5
#
_entry.id   1568eeeb43da884d21c79feaa40c97e5
#
_cell.length_a   1.000
_cell.length_b   1.000
_cell.length_c   1.000
_cell.angle_alpha   90.00
_cell.angle_beta   90.00
_cell.angle_gamma   90.00
#
_symmetry.space_group_name_H-M   'P 1'
#
loop_
_entity.id
_entity.type
_entity.pdbx_description
1 polymer ?
#
loop_
_entity_poly.entity_id
_entity_poly.type
_entity_poly.pdbx_seq_one_letter_code
_entity_poly.pdbx_strand_id
1 'polypeptide(L)'
;MKNLWNPKEAKLFSKSKLQHRVYSSRLLGRDPELVLHGGGNTSVKGHYKTIFGDKIETLYIKGSGWDLISIEEDGFAPVDLNHLLRLSELDELSDSQMVIQQRLATLKPSAPNPSVEAILHALIPFTFVDHTHADAVLSITNTPNGRKKINEIYGEDILIIPYVMPGFILAKKIATMTKNIDWDKMRGMILMNHGVFSFGDDAKQSYDRMIQIVTKAEDYLKSAKVFRKYHNSNSKADLLALARIRKKASRLAGKPYIALLNDSTEAVGFSKMKAAKNLSLKGTLTPDHVIRTKPFAWVIKDNLDRSAKEFENRYTRYFEKNKKKGITKLDNGPKWALWPGHGTLCFGYSIKEAQIVYDINRHTIRAMQTSFNLHKWQPISFRNLFDVEYWELEQAKLKKDVQPPEFQGKIALITGAASGIGYACAKKLLENGCTVVGLDKDRKVMKLFQEYAGFKGVNSDLTKTNDVKKAVSSCVKAFGGIDILISNAGIFSSSAAL
;
A
#
# COMPACT_ATOMS: atom_id res chain seq x y z
N MET A 1 -11.27 17.54 2.81
CA MET A 1 -11.67 16.12 2.94
C MET A 1 -13.12 16.02 3.42
N LYS A 2 -13.84 14.96 3.03
CA LYS A 2 -15.23 14.77 3.47
C LYS A 2 -15.25 14.00 4.80
N ASN A 3 -15.99 14.52 5.80
CA ASN A 3 -16.27 13.80 7.02
C ASN A 3 -17.33 12.72 6.74
N LEU A 4 -17.00 11.44 6.97
CA LEU A 4 -17.88 10.29 6.73
C LEU A 4 -18.61 9.81 7.99
N TRP A 5 -18.45 10.49 9.13
CA TRP A 5 -19.11 10.10 10.36
C TRP A 5 -20.65 10.15 10.23
N ASN A 6 -21.30 9.05 10.50
CA ASN A 6 -22.76 8.93 10.49
C ASN A 6 -23.25 8.53 11.88
N PRO A 7 -23.99 9.39 12.60
CA PRO A 7 -24.47 9.08 13.96
C PRO A 7 -25.36 7.83 14.05
N LYS A 8 -26.15 7.55 13.01
CA LYS A 8 -27.02 6.36 12.98
C LYS A 8 -26.20 5.07 12.86
N GLU A 9 -25.18 5.06 12.00
CA GLU A 9 -24.25 3.93 11.87
C GLU A 9 -23.41 3.77 13.15
N ALA A 10 -22.88 4.87 13.71
CA ALA A 10 -22.07 4.85 14.92
C ALA A 10 -22.83 4.20 16.09
N LYS A 11 -24.15 4.41 16.18
CA LYS A 11 -25.01 3.81 17.21
C LYS A 11 -25.02 2.27 17.15
N LEU A 12 -24.83 1.66 15.98
CA LEU A 12 -24.74 0.20 15.82
C LEU A 12 -23.48 -0.39 16.48
N PHE A 13 -22.46 0.44 16.70
CA PHE A 13 -21.18 0.09 17.30
C PHE A 13 -21.03 0.62 18.74
N SER A 14 -22.12 1.01 19.41
CA SER A 14 -22.06 1.71 20.71
C SER A 14 -21.99 0.80 21.95
N LYS A 15 -21.93 -0.53 21.77
CA LYS A 15 -21.91 -1.48 22.91
C LYS A 15 -20.62 -1.42 23.73
N SER A 16 -19.51 -1.00 23.12
CA SER A 16 -18.20 -0.86 23.78
C SER A 16 -17.31 0.20 23.13
N LYS A 17 -16.30 0.70 23.87
CA LYS A 17 -15.28 1.58 23.29
C LYS A 17 -14.56 0.90 22.11
N LEU A 18 -14.32 -0.42 22.18
CA LEU A 18 -13.65 -1.17 21.10
C LEU A 18 -14.51 -1.23 19.83
N GLN A 19 -15.83 -1.38 19.95
CA GLN A 19 -16.73 -1.30 18.79
C GLN A 19 -16.74 0.10 18.17
N HIS A 20 -16.79 1.16 18.96
CA HIS A 20 -16.61 2.52 18.44
C HIS A 20 -15.26 2.69 17.72
N ARG A 21 -14.20 2.03 18.22
CA ARG A 21 -12.87 2.02 17.58
C ARG A 21 -12.91 1.29 16.23
N VAL A 22 -13.59 0.15 16.13
CA VAL A 22 -13.81 -0.56 14.86
C VAL A 22 -14.49 0.36 13.85
N TYR A 23 -15.58 1.01 14.23
CA TYR A 23 -16.31 1.91 13.34
C TYR A 23 -15.45 3.06 12.81
N SER A 24 -14.79 3.82 13.71
CA SER A 24 -13.96 4.95 13.32
C SER A 24 -12.72 4.51 12.49
N SER A 25 -12.15 3.35 12.78
CA SER A 25 -11.05 2.78 11.98
C SER A 25 -11.49 2.46 10.55
N ARG A 26 -12.69 1.88 10.39
CA ARG A 26 -13.26 1.60 9.06
C ARG A 26 -13.55 2.87 8.28
N LEU A 27 -13.94 3.97 8.94
CA LEU A 27 -14.11 5.27 8.28
C LEU A 27 -12.79 5.80 7.73
N LEU A 28 -11.69 5.70 8.51
CA LEU A 28 -10.35 6.06 8.04
C LEU A 28 -9.90 5.18 6.88
N GLY A 29 -10.13 3.86 6.99
CA GLY A 29 -9.74 2.88 5.96
C GLY A 29 -10.55 2.98 4.66
N ARG A 30 -11.74 3.61 4.68
CA ARG A 30 -12.55 3.84 3.46
C ARG A 30 -12.00 4.94 2.56
N ASP A 31 -11.14 5.80 3.10
CA ASP A 31 -10.55 6.89 2.32
C ASP A 31 -9.09 6.58 1.98
N PRO A 32 -8.80 6.23 0.71
CA PRO A 32 -7.45 5.89 0.29
C PRO A 32 -6.46 7.08 0.33
N GLU A 33 -6.95 8.31 0.44
CA GLU A 33 -6.09 9.49 0.65
C GLU A 33 -5.57 9.57 2.10
N LEU A 34 -6.13 8.76 3.02
CA LEU A 34 -5.67 8.63 4.41
C LEU A 34 -4.78 7.42 4.64
N VAL A 35 -5.19 6.25 4.16
CA VAL A 35 -4.46 5.00 4.35
C VAL A 35 -4.62 4.07 3.16
N LEU A 36 -3.58 3.27 2.88
CA LEU A 36 -3.56 2.21 1.88
C LEU A 36 -3.03 0.92 2.50
N HIS A 37 -3.64 -0.21 2.14
CA HIS A 37 -3.12 -1.58 2.31
C HIS A 37 -2.35 -1.85 3.62
N GLY A 38 -3.04 -1.90 4.74
CA GLY A 38 -2.43 -2.20 6.03
C GLY A 38 -1.60 -1.05 6.63
N GLY A 39 -1.46 0.07 5.90
CA GLY A 39 -0.87 1.31 6.40
C GLY A 39 -1.70 1.94 7.51
N GLY A 40 -1.09 2.86 8.27
CA GLY A 40 -1.72 3.47 9.43
C GLY A 40 -2.12 2.47 10.52
N ASN A 41 -2.47 2.97 11.67
CA ASN A 41 -3.00 2.16 12.78
C ASN A 41 -3.84 3.00 13.71
N THR A 42 -4.60 2.32 14.57
CA THR A 42 -5.54 2.97 15.48
C THR A 42 -5.57 2.18 16.78
N SER A 43 -5.85 2.88 17.86
CA SER A 43 -5.99 2.24 19.18
C SER A 43 -7.08 2.84 20.04
N VAL A 44 -7.47 2.10 21.07
CA VAL A 44 -8.33 2.58 22.15
C VAL A 44 -7.85 2.05 23.50
N LYS A 45 -7.81 2.90 24.50
CA LYS A 45 -7.51 2.54 25.88
C LYS A 45 -8.78 2.08 26.63
N GLY A 46 -8.63 1.04 27.42
CA GLY A 46 -9.72 0.44 28.20
C GLY A 46 -9.20 -0.54 29.21
N HIS A 47 -10.01 -1.52 29.56
CA HIS A 47 -9.66 -2.57 30.50
C HIS A 47 -9.90 -3.95 29.89
N TYR A 48 -8.99 -4.88 30.13
CA TYR A 48 -9.17 -6.30 29.87
C TYR A 48 -9.57 -6.98 31.15
N LYS A 49 -10.66 -7.77 31.15
CA LYS A 49 -11.10 -8.54 32.29
C LYS A 49 -10.50 -9.94 32.22
N THR A 50 -9.71 -10.32 33.22
CA THR A 50 -9.14 -11.66 33.32
C THR A 50 -10.21 -12.70 33.72
N ILE A 51 -9.87 -13.98 33.62
CA ILE A 51 -10.73 -15.08 34.09
C ILE A 51 -10.97 -15.01 35.61
N PHE A 52 -10.08 -14.36 36.35
CA PHE A 52 -10.20 -14.17 37.80
C PHE A 52 -11.03 -12.93 38.17
N GLY A 53 -11.46 -12.14 37.17
CA GLY A 53 -12.25 -10.94 37.40
C GLY A 53 -11.43 -9.65 37.49
N ASP A 54 -10.10 -9.72 37.53
CA ASP A 54 -9.22 -8.56 37.59
C ASP A 54 -9.36 -7.70 36.34
N LYS A 55 -9.18 -6.38 36.50
CA LYS A 55 -9.20 -5.40 35.41
C LYS A 55 -7.77 -4.91 35.17
N ILE A 56 -7.20 -5.23 34.00
CA ILE A 56 -5.90 -4.77 33.57
C ILE A 56 -6.09 -3.57 32.64
N GLU A 57 -5.39 -2.46 32.89
CA GLU A 57 -5.34 -1.32 31.99
C GLU A 57 -4.73 -1.74 30.67
N THR A 58 -5.45 -1.50 29.57
CA THR A 58 -5.17 -2.14 28.28
C THR A 58 -5.20 -1.14 27.14
N LEU A 59 -4.20 -1.25 26.27
CA LEU A 59 -4.22 -0.66 24.94
C LEU A 59 -4.71 -1.71 23.92
N TYR A 60 -5.89 -1.50 23.35
CA TYR A 60 -6.33 -2.26 22.18
C TYR A 60 -5.80 -1.58 20.94
N ILE A 61 -4.76 -2.17 20.34
CA ILE A 61 -4.03 -1.61 19.18
C ILE A 61 -4.21 -2.49 17.95
N LYS A 62 -4.38 -1.87 16.78
CA LYS A 62 -4.44 -2.59 15.51
C LYS A 62 -3.29 -3.58 15.37
N GLY A 63 -3.65 -4.80 15.03
CA GLY A 63 -2.71 -5.88 14.73
C GLY A 63 -1.98 -5.67 13.41
N SER A 64 -0.73 -6.11 13.37
CA SER A 64 0.08 -6.08 12.14
C SER A 64 -0.59 -6.89 11.03
N GLY A 65 -0.65 -6.32 9.83
CA GLY A 65 -1.23 -6.98 8.65
C GLY A 65 -2.74 -6.83 8.45
N TRP A 66 -3.47 -6.26 9.40
CA TRP A 66 -4.88 -5.94 9.23
C TRP A 66 -5.08 -4.64 8.46
N ASP A 67 -6.08 -4.61 7.57
CA ASP A 67 -6.51 -3.41 6.87
C ASP A 67 -7.58 -2.67 7.67
N LEU A 68 -7.46 -1.35 7.82
CA LEU A 68 -8.45 -0.55 8.58
C LEU A 68 -9.85 -0.62 7.97
N ILE A 69 -9.97 -0.72 6.65
CA ILE A 69 -11.27 -0.77 5.96
C ILE A 69 -12.12 -1.98 6.37
N SER A 70 -11.50 -3.10 6.72
CA SER A 70 -12.16 -4.36 7.05
C SER A 70 -11.92 -4.83 8.49
N ILE A 71 -11.28 -4.00 9.33
CA ILE A 71 -10.90 -4.40 10.69
C ILE A 71 -12.13 -4.72 11.55
N GLU A 72 -11.99 -5.73 12.40
CA GLU A 72 -12.97 -6.16 13.41
C GLU A 72 -12.33 -6.14 14.79
N GLU A 73 -13.11 -6.44 15.84
CA GLU A 73 -12.59 -6.45 17.22
C GLU A 73 -11.39 -7.38 17.38
N ASP A 74 -11.40 -8.56 16.75
CA ASP A 74 -10.29 -9.51 16.77
C ASP A 74 -9.03 -9.01 16.03
N GLY A 75 -9.17 -7.96 15.25
CA GLY A 75 -8.04 -7.27 14.63
C GLY A 75 -7.26 -6.35 15.57
N PHE A 76 -7.74 -6.15 16.80
CA PHE A 76 -7.06 -5.36 17.83
C PHE A 76 -6.42 -6.27 18.88
N ALA A 77 -5.12 -6.13 19.07
CA ALA A 77 -4.38 -6.82 20.11
C ALA A 77 -4.59 -6.09 21.45
N PRO A 78 -5.11 -6.76 22.51
CA PRO A 78 -5.14 -6.23 23.86
C PRO A 78 -3.75 -6.34 24.48
N VAL A 79 -3.08 -5.22 24.74
CA VAL A 79 -1.73 -5.16 25.30
C VAL A 79 -1.77 -4.44 26.64
N ASP A 80 -1.06 -4.95 27.65
CA ASP A 80 -0.91 -4.30 28.94
C ASP A 80 -0.30 -2.90 28.76
N LEU A 81 -1.08 -1.87 29.11
CA LEU A 81 -0.72 -0.46 28.92
C LEU A 81 0.48 -0.08 29.81
N ASN A 82 0.51 -0.56 31.05
CA ASN A 82 1.58 -0.25 31.99
C ASN A 82 2.91 -0.86 31.54
N HIS A 83 2.87 -2.08 30.99
CA HIS A 83 4.07 -2.69 30.40
C HIS A 83 4.62 -1.86 29.23
N LEU A 84 3.75 -1.37 28.33
CA LEU A 84 4.18 -0.52 27.22
C LEU A 84 4.77 0.81 27.68
N LEU A 85 4.20 1.43 28.71
CA LEU A 85 4.72 2.69 29.27
C LEU A 85 6.11 2.46 29.91
N ARG A 86 6.30 1.38 30.66
CA ARG A 86 7.61 1.01 31.22
C ARG A 86 8.67 0.75 30.15
N LEU A 87 8.28 0.16 28.99
CA LEU A 87 9.22 0.01 27.87
C LEU A 87 9.72 1.37 27.37
N SER A 88 8.87 2.39 27.37
CA SER A 88 9.26 3.73 26.91
C SER A 88 10.29 4.43 27.82
N GLU A 89 10.41 3.99 29.06
CA GLU A 89 11.37 4.52 30.03
C GLU A 89 12.81 4.00 29.79
N LEU A 90 12.96 2.83 29.15
CA LEU A 90 14.26 2.25 28.84
C LEU A 90 15.10 3.20 27.96
N ASP A 91 16.40 3.24 28.22
CA ASP A 91 17.32 4.06 27.41
C ASP A 91 17.56 3.47 26.04
N GLU A 92 17.71 2.15 25.96
CA GLU A 92 17.94 1.42 24.73
C GLU A 92 17.10 0.13 24.69
N LEU A 93 16.58 -0.18 23.53
CA LEU A 93 15.88 -1.42 23.23
C LEU A 93 16.02 -1.71 21.73
N SER A 94 16.43 -2.92 21.37
CA SER A 94 16.43 -3.31 19.96
C SER A 94 14.99 -3.53 19.47
N ASP A 95 14.73 -3.30 18.19
CA ASP A 95 13.39 -3.47 17.63
C ASP A 95 12.89 -4.92 17.75
N SER A 96 13.79 -5.91 17.63
CA SER A 96 13.46 -7.32 17.85
C SER A 96 13.03 -7.58 19.29
N GLN A 97 13.74 -7.02 20.28
CA GLN A 97 13.36 -7.10 21.69
C GLN A 97 12.04 -6.37 21.95
N MET A 98 11.86 -5.18 21.37
CA MET A 98 10.60 -4.42 21.46
C MET A 98 9.39 -5.26 21.02
N VAL A 99 9.47 -5.92 19.86
CA VAL A 99 8.39 -6.79 19.37
C VAL A 99 8.14 -7.98 20.29
N ILE A 100 9.20 -8.60 20.81
CA ILE A 100 9.08 -9.69 21.79
C ILE A 100 8.36 -9.19 23.05
N GLN A 101 8.77 -8.04 23.61
CA GLN A 101 8.16 -7.48 24.81
C GLN A 101 6.69 -7.07 24.58
N GLN A 102 6.37 -6.47 23.44
CA GLN A 102 4.98 -6.18 23.06
C GLN A 102 4.14 -7.47 22.95
N ARG A 103 4.73 -8.54 22.43
CA ARG A 103 4.04 -9.84 22.33
C ARG A 103 3.83 -10.48 23.70
N LEU A 104 4.82 -10.43 24.57
CA LEU A 104 4.72 -10.92 25.96
C LEU A 104 3.67 -10.15 26.77
N ALA A 105 3.52 -8.86 26.50
CA ALA A 105 2.50 -8.01 27.13
C ALA A 105 1.09 -8.19 26.57
N THR A 106 0.90 -9.02 25.53
CA THR A 106 -0.42 -9.28 24.93
C THR A 106 -1.25 -10.18 25.81
N LEU A 107 -2.43 -9.71 26.21
CA LEU A 107 -3.30 -10.36 27.22
C LEU A 107 -4.15 -11.51 26.65
N LYS A 108 -4.24 -11.64 25.32
CA LYS A 108 -4.99 -12.71 24.62
C LYS A 108 -4.03 -13.48 23.71
N PRO A 109 -3.74 -14.76 23.97
CA PRO A 109 -2.77 -15.54 23.18
C PRO A 109 -3.06 -15.63 21.68
N SER A 110 -4.35 -15.65 21.31
CA SER A 110 -4.83 -15.72 19.92
C SER A 110 -4.84 -14.35 19.21
N ALA A 111 -4.49 -13.26 19.89
CA ALA A 111 -4.48 -11.94 19.28
C ALA A 111 -3.38 -11.81 18.21
N PRO A 112 -3.58 -10.96 17.20
CA PRO A 112 -2.52 -10.63 16.24
C PRO A 112 -1.34 -9.96 16.94
N ASN A 113 -0.17 -9.95 16.28
CA ASN A 113 0.97 -9.18 16.79
C ASN A 113 0.60 -7.69 16.82
N PRO A 114 0.83 -6.97 17.93
CA PRO A 114 0.57 -5.55 18.01
C PRO A 114 1.32 -4.76 16.92
N SER A 115 0.80 -3.59 16.54
CA SER A 115 1.55 -2.64 15.71
C SER A 115 2.88 -2.29 16.38
N VAL A 116 3.94 -2.12 15.58
CA VAL A 116 5.26 -1.68 16.06
C VAL A 116 5.21 -0.30 16.75
N GLU A 117 4.15 0.47 16.52
CA GLU A 117 3.92 1.79 17.11
C GLU A 117 3.10 1.73 18.42
N ALA A 118 2.88 0.54 19.00
CA ALA A 118 2.08 0.39 20.21
C ALA A 118 2.59 1.25 21.38
N ILE A 119 3.90 1.36 21.56
CA ILE A 119 4.49 2.21 22.63
C ILE A 119 4.15 3.68 22.38
N LEU A 120 4.18 4.15 21.13
CA LEU A 120 3.82 5.52 20.78
C LEU A 120 2.36 5.81 21.11
N HIS A 121 1.45 4.89 20.75
CA HIS A 121 0.02 5.00 21.10
C HIS A 121 -0.21 4.99 22.62
N ALA A 122 0.59 4.23 23.38
CA ALA A 122 0.52 4.19 24.84
C ALA A 122 0.89 5.55 25.47
N LEU A 123 1.92 6.21 24.93
CA LEU A 123 2.43 7.51 25.41
C LEU A 123 1.43 8.67 25.25
N ILE A 124 0.55 8.63 24.27
CA ILE A 124 -0.46 9.67 24.04
C ILE A 124 -1.57 9.50 25.08
N PRO A 125 -1.85 10.49 25.96
CA PRO A 125 -2.72 10.29 27.14
C PRO A 125 -4.22 10.24 26.85
N PHE A 126 -4.64 10.21 25.58
CA PHE A 126 -6.04 10.15 25.17
C PHE A 126 -6.53 8.70 25.00
N THR A 127 -7.85 8.53 25.12
CA THR A 127 -8.50 7.21 24.99
C THR A 127 -8.40 6.65 23.58
N PHE A 128 -8.64 7.48 22.55
CA PHE A 128 -8.62 7.10 21.14
C PHE A 128 -7.45 7.77 20.44
N VAL A 129 -6.67 6.98 19.71
CA VAL A 129 -5.51 7.47 18.94
C VAL A 129 -5.58 6.92 17.52
N ASP A 130 -5.49 7.79 16.54
CA ASP A 130 -5.51 7.50 15.11
C ASP A 130 -4.16 7.86 14.50
N HIS A 131 -3.65 7.00 13.63
CA HIS A 131 -2.48 7.26 12.78
C HIS A 131 -2.79 6.97 11.32
N THR A 132 -2.51 7.93 10.44
CA THR A 132 -2.71 7.83 9.00
C THR A 132 -1.51 8.34 8.22
N HIS A 133 -1.41 7.92 6.94
CA HIS A 133 -0.41 8.39 5.99
C HIS A 133 -1.05 9.36 4.98
N ALA A 134 -1.70 10.42 5.45
CA ALA A 134 -2.50 11.33 4.64
C ALA A 134 -1.70 12.00 3.52
N ASP A 135 -2.08 11.76 2.25
CA ASP A 135 -1.38 12.22 1.04
C ASP A 135 -1.16 13.73 1.01
N ALA A 136 -2.16 14.52 1.44
CA ALA A 136 -2.06 15.97 1.45
C ALA A 136 -0.94 16.46 2.40
N VAL A 137 -0.89 15.92 3.61
CA VAL A 137 0.15 16.26 4.60
C VAL A 137 1.52 15.77 4.11
N LEU A 138 1.58 14.54 3.58
CA LEU A 138 2.81 13.97 3.04
C LEU A 138 3.33 14.75 1.83
N SER A 139 2.46 15.28 0.98
CA SER A 139 2.86 16.13 -0.15
C SER A 139 3.57 17.41 0.32
N ILE A 140 3.21 17.94 1.49
CA ILE A 140 3.85 19.12 2.09
C ILE A 140 5.15 18.71 2.79
N THR A 141 5.11 17.67 3.63
CA THR A 141 6.28 17.25 4.43
C THR A 141 7.43 16.72 3.57
N ASN A 142 7.14 16.20 2.37
CA ASN A 142 8.14 15.76 1.39
C ASN A 142 8.68 16.92 0.51
N THR A 143 8.75 18.13 1.07
CA THR A 143 9.40 19.29 0.44
C THR A 143 10.52 19.85 1.33
N PRO A 144 11.54 20.55 0.78
CA PRO A 144 12.65 21.12 1.58
C PRO A 144 12.18 22.01 2.74
N ASN A 145 11.10 22.79 2.52
CA ASN A 145 10.53 23.70 3.50
C ASN A 145 9.31 23.11 4.22
N GLY A 146 9.12 21.78 4.13
CA GLY A 146 7.92 21.10 4.66
C GLY A 146 7.64 21.43 6.12
N ARG A 147 8.66 21.37 7.00
CA ARG A 147 8.49 21.69 8.43
C ARG A 147 8.00 23.13 8.65
N LYS A 148 8.61 24.08 7.94
CA LYS A 148 8.19 25.49 8.05
C LYS A 148 6.74 25.66 7.60
N LYS A 149 6.35 25.03 6.48
CA LYS A 149 4.98 25.08 5.95
C LYS A 149 3.97 24.43 6.88
N ILE A 150 4.29 23.28 7.47
CA ILE A 150 3.42 22.66 8.47
C ILE A 150 3.21 23.58 9.66
N ASN A 151 4.26 24.23 10.16
CA ASN A 151 4.13 25.20 11.24
C ASN A 151 3.26 26.43 10.86
N GLU A 152 3.40 26.94 9.63
CA GLU A 152 2.57 28.03 9.10
C GLU A 152 1.08 27.63 8.98
N ILE A 153 0.77 26.38 8.63
CA ILE A 153 -0.61 25.89 8.45
C ILE A 153 -1.32 25.65 9.78
N TYR A 154 -0.60 25.08 10.75
CA TYR A 154 -1.20 24.54 11.97
C TYR A 154 -0.89 25.34 13.24
N GLY A 155 0.18 26.16 13.23
CA GLY A 155 0.63 26.88 14.43
C GLY A 155 1.09 25.91 15.53
N GLU A 156 0.72 26.22 16.78
CA GLU A 156 1.15 25.49 17.97
C GLU A 156 0.23 24.31 18.33
N ASP A 157 -0.91 24.16 17.66
CA ASP A 157 -1.90 23.09 17.95
C ASP A 157 -1.41 21.70 17.54
N ILE A 158 -0.35 21.63 16.74
CA ILE A 158 0.18 20.38 16.17
C ILE A 158 1.65 20.19 16.55
N LEU A 159 1.94 19.09 17.21
CA LEU A 159 3.32 18.72 17.50
C LEU A 159 4.03 18.22 16.24
N ILE A 160 5.15 18.84 15.87
CA ILE A 160 5.93 18.47 14.70
C ILE A 160 7.14 17.63 15.12
N ILE A 161 7.12 16.34 14.78
CA ILE A 161 8.20 15.40 15.03
C ILE A 161 9.10 15.32 13.79
N PRO A 162 10.42 15.52 13.90
CA PRO A 162 11.33 15.32 12.77
C PRO A 162 11.30 13.85 12.35
N TYR A 163 11.72 13.58 11.11
CA TYR A 163 11.81 12.18 10.68
C TYR A 163 12.75 11.38 11.60
N VAL A 164 12.23 10.30 12.11
CA VAL A 164 12.95 9.27 12.86
C VAL A 164 12.47 7.92 12.32
N MET A 165 13.37 6.95 12.22
CA MET A 165 13.00 5.60 11.79
C MET A 165 11.91 5.04 12.73
N PRO A 166 10.83 4.43 12.21
CA PRO A 166 9.83 3.75 13.02
C PRO A 166 10.46 2.70 13.94
N GLY A 167 9.81 2.43 15.07
CA GLY A 167 10.31 1.49 16.08
C GLY A 167 10.62 2.17 17.42
N PHE A 168 11.47 1.54 18.22
CA PHE A 168 11.76 2.03 19.58
C PHE A 168 12.36 3.44 19.59
N ILE A 169 13.25 3.76 18.65
CA ILE A 169 13.88 5.09 18.56
C ILE A 169 12.84 6.20 18.36
N LEU A 170 11.79 5.96 17.55
CA LEU A 170 10.70 6.91 17.37
C LEU A 170 9.89 7.09 18.66
N ALA A 171 9.55 6.00 19.33
CA ALA A 171 8.84 6.06 20.63
C ALA A 171 9.63 6.83 21.67
N LYS A 172 10.93 6.56 21.80
CA LYS A 172 11.83 7.30 22.73
C LYS A 172 11.93 8.79 22.40
N LYS A 173 12.03 9.12 21.10
CA LYS A 173 12.03 10.51 20.62
C LYS A 173 10.76 11.25 21.03
N ILE A 174 9.60 10.61 20.85
CA ILE A 174 8.30 11.19 21.21
C ILE A 174 8.21 11.33 22.73
N ALA A 175 8.53 10.29 23.51
CA ALA A 175 8.55 10.37 24.98
C ALA A 175 9.36 11.57 25.48
N THR A 176 10.55 11.78 24.88
CA THR A 176 11.41 12.92 25.25
C THR A 176 10.79 14.27 24.87
N MET A 177 10.22 14.37 23.68
CA MET A 177 9.65 15.63 23.19
C MET A 177 8.33 16.00 23.88
N THR A 178 7.62 15.01 24.42
CA THR A 178 6.29 15.21 25.03
C THR A 178 6.33 15.29 26.55
N LYS A 179 7.50 15.16 27.18
CA LYS A 179 7.66 15.16 28.65
C LYS A 179 7.02 16.35 29.37
N ASN A 180 7.08 17.53 28.74
CA ASN A 180 6.57 18.79 29.32
C ASN A 180 5.51 19.45 28.42
N ILE A 181 4.82 18.67 27.58
CA ILE A 181 3.79 19.21 26.71
C ILE A 181 2.46 19.30 27.45
N ASP A 182 1.76 20.41 27.25
CA ASP A 182 0.35 20.58 27.60
C ASP A 182 -0.50 19.88 26.52
N TRP A 183 -0.90 18.65 26.81
CA TRP A 183 -1.67 17.82 25.89
C TRP A 183 -3.06 18.37 25.59
N ASP A 184 -3.66 19.16 26.48
CA ASP A 184 -4.98 19.75 26.27
C ASP A 184 -4.98 20.77 25.14
N LYS A 185 -3.83 21.40 24.87
CA LYS A 185 -3.63 22.29 23.73
C LYS A 185 -3.37 21.57 22.42
N MET A 186 -2.98 20.29 22.48
CA MET A 186 -2.61 19.53 21.29
C MET A 186 -3.84 18.91 20.61
N ARG A 187 -3.93 19.04 19.31
CA ARG A 187 -4.96 18.40 18.48
C ARG A 187 -4.45 17.19 17.71
N GLY A 188 -3.15 17.09 17.54
CA GLY A 188 -2.50 15.99 16.83
C GLY A 188 -0.98 16.15 16.74
N MET A 189 -0.36 15.22 16.04
CA MET A 189 1.07 15.26 15.72
C MET A 189 1.28 15.00 14.24
N ILE A 190 2.27 15.65 13.64
CA ILE A 190 2.75 15.35 12.29
C ILE A 190 4.18 14.84 12.38
N LEU A 191 4.36 13.58 11.98
CA LEU A 191 5.66 12.97 11.81
C LEU A 191 6.14 13.31 10.39
N MET A 192 7.21 14.11 10.30
CA MET A 192 7.76 14.55 9.02
C MET A 192 8.10 13.36 8.12
N ASN A 193 7.63 13.39 6.87
CA ASN A 193 7.81 12.34 5.86
C ASN A 193 7.24 10.95 6.21
N HIS A 194 6.37 10.85 7.25
CA HIS A 194 5.84 9.58 7.70
C HIS A 194 4.30 9.61 7.77
N GLY A 195 3.69 10.50 8.55
CA GLY A 195 2.24 10.52 8.70
C GLY A 195 1.72 11.48 9.74
N VAL A 196 0.46 11.27 10.12
CA VAL A 196 -0.32 12.13 11.02
C VAL A 196 -0.89 11.31 12.16
N PHE A 197 -0.85 11.85 13.37
CA PHE A 197 -1.59 11.35 14.52
C PHE A 197 -2.66 12.35 14.93
N SER A 198 -3.85 11.87 15.21
CA SER A 198 -4.90 12.58 15.95
C SER A 198 -5.33 11.74 17.14
N PHE A 199 -5.93 12.38 18.12
CA PHE A 199 -6.34 11.71 19.35
C PHE A 199 -7.52 12.44 20.00
N GLY A 200 -8.22 11.77 20.88
CA GLY A 200 -9.37 12.31 21.61
C GLY A 200 -9.88 11.34 22.68
N ASP A 201 -10.79 11.80 23.52
CA ASP A 201 -11.38 10.99 24.58
C ASP A 201 -12.55 10.12 24.09
N ASP A 202 -13.07 10.44 22.92
CA ASP A 202 -14.02 9.59 22.19
C ASP A 202 -13.62 9.41 20.73
N ALA A 203 -14.21 8.37 20.10
CA ALA A 203 -13.89 7.97 18.74
C ALA A 203 -14.21 9.06 17.70
N LYS A 204 -15.28 9.84 17.93
CA LYS A 204 -15.68 10.90 17.02
C LYS A 204 -14.70 12.07 17.07
N GLN A 205 -14.30 12.47 18.27
CA GLN A 205 -13.36 13.57 18.47
C GLN A 205 -12.00 13.25 17.78
N SER A 206 -11.46 12.05 17.99
CA SER A 206 -10.21 11.62 17.35
C SER A 206 -10.34 11.63 15.83
N TYR A 207 -11.43 11.05 15.29
CA TYR A 207 -11.72 11.02 13.86
C TYR A 207 -11.91 12.44 13.27
N ASP A 208 -12.73 13.27 13.90
CA ASP A 208 -12.98 14.63 13.43
C ASP A 208 -11.69 15.49 13.39
N ARG A 209 -10.82 15.34 14.41
CA ARG A 209 -9.50 15.98 14.43
C ARG A 209 -8.62 15.54 13.25
N MET A 210 -8.60 14.24 12.93
CA MET A 210 -7.88 13.73 11.74
C MET A 210 -8.40 14.41 10.47
N ILE A 211 -9.71 14.41 10.25
CA ILE A 211 -10.33 15.04 9.08
C ILE A 211 -10.01 16.55 9.01
N GLN A 212 -10.06 17.24 10.14
CA GLN A 212 -9.73 18.68 10.21
C GLN A 212 -8.28 18.95 9.86
N ILE A 213 -7.34 18.15 10.41
CA ILE A 213 -5.91 18.29 10.12
C ILE A 213 -5.66 18.10 8.61
N VAL A 214 -6.20 17.04 8.03
CA VAL A 214 -5.97 16.75 6.62
C VAL A 214 -6.67 17.77 5.72
N THR A 215 -7.87 18.22 6.07
CA THR A 215 -8.58 19.28 5.32
C THR A 215 -7.77 20.58 5.26
N LYS A 216 -7.17 21.02 6.37
CA LYS A 216 -6.29 22.22 6.39
C LYS A 216 -5.13 22.07 5.40
N ALA A 217 -4.50 20.88 5.31
CA ALA A 217 -3.44 20.60 4.34
C ALA A 217 -3.96 20.66 2.89
N GLU A 218 -5.13 20.03 2.62
CA GLU A 218 -5.76 20.08 1.30
C GLU A 218 -6.09 21.51 0.86
N ASP A 219 -6.65 22.31 1.75
CA ASP A 219 -7.04 23.70 1.46
C ASP A 219 -5.81 24.59 1.21
N TYR A 220 -4.72 24.37 1.96
CA TYR A 220 -3.43 24.99 1.68
C TYR A 220 -2.92 24.60 0.28
N LEU A 221 -2.94 23.33 -0.09
CA LEU A 221 -2.50 22.88 -1.42
C LEU A 221 -3.39 23.42 -2.54
N LYS A 222 -4.71 23.53 -2.31
CA LYS A 222 -5.64 24.17 -3.25
C LYS A 222 -5.35 25.66 -3.43
N SER A 223 -5.14 26.40 -2.33
CA SER A 223 -4.81 27.82 -2.38
C SER A 223 -3.48 28.09 -3.09
N ALA A 224 -2.50 27.21 -2.92
CA ALA A 224 -1.22 27.24 -3.61
C ALA A 224 -1.31 26.83 -5.11
N LYS A 225 -2.50 26.42 -5.60
CA LYS A 225 -2.76 26.05 -7.00
C LYS A 225 -1.80 24.98 -7.54
N VAL A 226 -1.39 24.03 -6.71
CA VAL A 226 -0.39 23.01 -7.05
C VAL A 226 -0.93 21.88 -7.93
N PHE A 227 -2.25 21.69 -8.00
CA PHE A 227 -2.87 20.63 -8.76
C PHE A 227 -2.89 20.94 -10.26
N ARG A 228 -2.33 20.06 -11.06
CA ARG A 228 -2.37 20.17 -12.51
C ARG A 228 -3.61 19.49 -13.07
N LYS A 229 -4.30 20.14 -13.97
CA LYS A 229 -5.33 19.51 -14.82
C LYS A 229 -4.66 18.96 -16.07
N TYR A 230 -4.82 17.67 -16.31
CA TYR A 230 -4.40 17.02 -17.56
C TYR A 230 -5.61 16.88 -18.48
N HIS A 231 -5.49 17.37 -19.69
CA HIS A 231 -6.53 17.22 -20.70
C HIS A 231 -6.16 16.06 -21.63
N ASN A 232 -7.13 15.17 -21.87
CA ASN A 232 -7.14 14.04 -22.81
C ASN A 232 -5.77 13.63 -23.36
N SER A 233 -5.03 12.85 -22.63
CA SER A 233 -3.80 12.25 -23.11
C SER A 233 -4.04 10.78 -23.41
N ASN A 234 -4.83 10.49 -24.48
CA ASN A 234 -4.97 9.12 -24.95
C ASN A 234 -3.61 8.63 -25.47
N SER A 235 -2.99 7.75 -24.73
CA SER A 235 -1.86 6.99 -25.21
C SER A 235 -2.36 5.60 -25.62
N LYS A 236 -2.21 5.24 -26.90
CA LYS A 236 -2.35 3.84 -27.30
C LYS A 236 -1.04 3.15 -26.92
N ALA A 237 -1.04 2.41 -25.80
CA ALA A 237 0.10 1.62 -25.42
C ALA A 237 0.36 0.53 -26.49
N ASP A 238 1.61 0.41 -26.93
CA ASP A 238 2.04 -0.72 -27.73
C ASP A 238 2.02 -1.98 -26.84
N LEU A 239 1.05 -2.87 -27.12
CA LEU A 239 0.84 -4.09 -26.34
C LEU A 239 2.01 -5.07 -26.45
N LEU A 240 2.73 -5.09 -27.57
CA LEU A 240 3.91 -5.92 -27.73
C LEU A 240 5.06 -5.37 -26.87
N ALA A 241 5.24 -4.06 -26.85
CA ALA A 241 6.20 -3.42 -25.95
C ALA A 241 5.85 -3.69 -24.47
N LEU A 242 4.58 -3.60 -24.07
CA LEU A 242 4.11 -3.95 -22.74
C LEU A 242 4.50 -5.39 -22.35
N ALA A 243 4.25 -6.36 -23.23
CA ALA A 243 4.61 -7.76 -22.98
C ALA A 243 6.14 -7.96 -22.87
N ARG A 244 6.93 -7.26 -23.68
CA ARG A 244 8.40 -7.27 -23.61
C ARG A 244 8.91 -6.66 -22.30
N ILE A 245 8.32 -5.56 -21.84
CA ILE A 245 8.64 -4.90 -20.57
C ILE A 245 8.36 -5.87 -19.42
N ARG A 246 7.15 -6.48 -19.37
CA ARG A 246 6.82 -7.49 -18.36
C ARG A 246 7.80 -8.65 -18.34
N LYS A 247 8.12 -9.21 -19.52
CA LYS A 247 9.10 -10.31 -19.64
C LYS A 247 10.48 -9.92 -19.08
N LYS A 248 10.92 -8.69 -19.35
CA LYS A 248 12.19 -8.19 -18.82
C LYS A 248 12.13 -7.99 -17.30
N ALA A 249 11.06 -7.43 -16.76
CA ALA A 249 10.84 -7.28 -15.32
C ALA A 249 10.86 -8.64 -14.60
N SER A 250 10.18 -9.65 -15.17
CA SER A 250 10.15 -11.02 -14.66
C SER A 250 11.56 -11.66 -14.62
N ARG A 251 12.37 -11.43 -15.66
CA ARG A 251 13.76 -11.91 -15.68
C ARG A 251 14.63 -11.26 -14.60
N LEU A 252 14.49 -9.95 -14.38
CA LEU A 252 15.21 -9.24 -13.32
C LEU A 252 14.80 -9.72 -11.93
N ALA A 253 13.55 -10.13 -11.75
CA ALA A 253 13.00 -10.65 -10.50
C ALA A 253 13.35 -12.14 -10.26
N GLY A 254 13.77 -12.87 -11.30
CA GLY A 254 13.95 -14.33 -11.23
C GLY A 254 12.64 -15.13 -11.06
N LYS A 255 11.48 -14.48 -11.30
CA LYS A 255 10.14 -15.07 -11.15
C LYS A 255 9.12 -14.38 -12.04
N PRO A 256 8.02 -15.06 -12.44
CA PRO A 256 7.02 -14.44 -13.30
C PRO A 256 6.31 -13.30 -12.57
N TYR A 257 6.06 -12.20 -13.27
CA TYR A 257 5.32 -11.04 -12.79
C TYR A 257 4.03 -10.84 -13.58
N ILE A 258 3.00 -10.37 -12.89
CA ILE A 258 1.87 -9.65 -13.47
C ILE A 258 2.29 -8.20 -13.66
N ALA A 259 1.88 -7.56 -14.75
CA ALA A 259 2.11 -6.15 -15.00
C ALA A 259 0.78 -5.41 -15.21
N LEU A 260 0.51 -4.44 -14.38
CA LEU A 260 -0.65 -3.56 -14.47
C LEU A 260 -0.21 -2.21 -15.05
N LEU A 261 -0.83 -1.82 -16.16
CA LEU A 261 -0.61 -0.51 -16.79
C LEU A 261 -1.54 0.53 -16.19
N ASN A 262 -0.99 1.61 -15.65
CA ASN A 262 -1.74 2.82 -15.34
C ASN A 262 -1.61 3.80 -16.51
N ASP A 263 -2.59 3.77 -17.40
CA ASP A 263 -2.75 4.66 -18.56
C ASP A 263 -3.79 5.77 -18.30
N SER A 264 -4.09 6.05 -17.03
CA SER A 264 -4.96 7.16 -16.66
C SER A 264 -4.40 8.49 -17.15
N THR A 265 -5.28 9.46 -17.40
CA THR A 265 -4.90 10.82 -17.83
C THR A 265 -3.82 11.43 -16.92
N GLU A 266 -3.92 11.19 -15.60
CA GLU A 266 -2.94 11.66 -14.61
C GLU A 266 -1.58 10.98 -14.78
N ALA A 267 -1.56 9.65 -14.91
CA ALA A 267 -0.31 8.89 -15.04
C ALA A 267 0.40 9.17 -16.37
N VAL A 268 -0.36 9.27 -17.48
CA VAL A 268 0.19 9.64 -18.78
C VAL A 268 0.70 11.08 -18.74
N GLY A 269 -0.05 12.02 -18.13
CA GLY A 269 0.38 13.40 -17.93
C GLY A 269 1.66 13.48 -17.11
N PHE A 270 1.76 12.74 -16.00
CA PHE A 270 2.99 12.62 -15.22
C PHE A 270 4.14 12.11 -16.07
N SER A 271 3.95 11.02 -16.81
CA SER A 271 5.00 10.39 -17.60
C SER A 271 5.57 11.28 -18.74
N LYS A 272 4.80 12.29 -19.18
CA LYS A 272 5.22 13.31 -20.19
C LYS A 272 5.96 14.50 -19.57
N MET A 273 5.96 14.65 -18.24
CA MET A 273 6.68 15.77 -17.59
C MET A 273 8.20 15.62 -17.78
N LYS A 274 8.89 16.72 -18.14
CA LYS A 274 10.37 16.75 -18.18
C LYS A 274 11.02 16.30 -16.86
N ALA A 275 10.37 16.59 -15.72
CA ALA A 275 10.83 16.22 -14.40
C ALA A 275 10.53 14.76 -14.00
N ALA A 276 9.61 14.06 -14.69
CA ALA A 276 9.09 12.75 -14.27
C ALA A 276 10.19 11.73 -13.96
N LYS A 277 11.22 11.62 -14.83
CA LYS A 277 12.36 10.76 -14.61
C LYS A 277 13.07 11.07 -13.28
N ASN A 278 13.37 12.33 -13.03
CA ASN A 278 14.09 12.73 -11.80
C ASN A 278 13.24 12.55 -10.55
N LEU A 279 11.93 12.78 -10.64
CA LEU A 279 11.00 12.55 -9.54
C LEU A 279 10.91 11.05 -9.20
N SER A 280 10.72 10.19 -10.21
CA SER A 280 10.62 8.75 -10.06
C SER A 280 11.87 8.06 -9.50
N LEU A 281 13.00 8.74 -9.49
CA LEU A 281 14.29 8.22 -9.01
C LEU A 281 14.67 8.70 -7.60
N LYS A 282 13.78 9.34 -6.84
CA LYS A 282 14.14 10.02 -5.58
C LYS A 282 13.62 9.39 -4.28
N GLY A 283 12.85 8.35 -4.33
CA GLY A 283 12.31 7.73 -3.12
C GLY A 283 10.79 7.61 -3.11
N THR A 284 10.25 7.15 -1.99
CA THR A 284 8.84 6.82 -1.78
C THR A 284 8.08 7.94 -1.08
N LEU A 285 6.76 7.88 -1.07
CA LEU A 285 5.90 8.85 -0.38
C LEU A 285 6.01 8.71 1.14
N THR A 286 5.98 7.48 1.64
CA THR A 286 6.20 7.12 3.04
C THR A 286 7.36 6.13 3.15
N PRO A 287 8.01 6.00 4.31
CA PRO A 287 9.11 5.06 4.49
C PRO A 287 8.71 3.61 4.22
N ASP A 288 7.57 3.19 4.74
CA ASP A 288 7.05 1.82 4.66
C ASP A 288 6.68 1.38 3.22
N HIS A 289 6.36 2.32 2.33
CA HIS A 289 6.12 1.99 0.92
C HIS A 289 7.33 1.33 0.23
N VAL A 290 8.55 1.54 0.73
CA VAL A 290 9.78 1.02 0.10
C VAL A 290 9.78 -0.49 -0.05
N ILE A 291 9.20 -1.24 0.90
CA ILE A 291 9.10 -2.71 0.81
C ILE A 291 8.18 -3.18 -0.32
N ARG A 292 7.24 -2.33 -0.75
CA ARG A 292 6.27 -2.63 -1.82
C ARG A 292 6.72 -2.11 -3.17
N THR A 293 7.39 -0.94 -3.21
CA THR A 293 7.68 -0.22 -4.45
C THR A 293 9.16 -0.14 -4.80
N LYS A 294 10.05 -0.59 -3.90
CA LYS A 294 11.49 -0.29 -3.92
C LYS A 294 11.76 1.22 -3.83
N PRO A 295 13.02 1.65 -3.68
CA PRO A 295 13.34 3.06 -3.45
C PRO A 295 13.17 3.95 -4.70
N PHE A 296 13.01 3.39 -5.89
CA PHE A 296 12.85 4.15 -7.14
C PHE A 296 12.29 3.30 -8.28
N ALA A 297 11.82 3.97 -9.33
CA ALA A 297 11.27 3.35 -10.54
C ALA A 297 12.34 2.76 -11.46
N TRP A 298 11.94 1.78 -12.26
CA TRP A 298 12.61 1.50 -13.54
C TRP A 298 12.14 2.52 -14.59
N VAL A 299 13.04 3.34 -15.12
CA VAL A 299 12.73 4.28 -16.19
C VAL A 299 12.92 3.59 -17.53
N ILE A 300 11.81 3.31 -18.22
CA ILE A 300 11.84 2.66 -19.55
C ILE A 300 12.44 3.62 -20.59
N LYS A 301 13.28 3.07 -21.46
CA LYS A 301 13.87 3.75 -22.61
C LYS A 301 13.68 2.90 -23.87
N ASP A 302 13.92 3.47 -25.04
CA ASP A 302 13.83 2.77 -26.33
C ASP A 302 14.65 1.47 -26.35
N ASN A 303 15.89 1.51 -25.86
CA ASN A 303 16.65 0.29 -25.62
C ASN A 303 16.29 -0.28 -24.24
N LEU A 304 15.42 -1.28 -24.25
CA LEU A 304 14.88 -1.92 -23.05
C LEU A 304 15.96 -2.64 -22.23
N ASP A 305 16.92 -3.31 -22.89
CA ASP A 305 17.99 -4.03 -22.21
C ASP A 305 18.93 -3.08 -21.47
N ARG A 306 19.30 -1.97 -22.12
CA ARG A 306 20.11 -0.92 -21.51
C ARG A 306 19.40 -0.30 -20.30
N SER A 307 18.12 0.03 -20.43
CA SER A 307 17.36 0.63 -19.32
C SER A 307 17.19 -0.33 -18.13
N ALA A 308 17.02 -1.63 -18.41
CA ALA A 308 16.96 -2.66 -17.39
C ALA A 308 18.29 -2.80 -16.64
N LYS A 309 19.41 -2.80 -17.36
CA LYS A 309 20.75 -2.85 -16.75
C LYS A 309 21.08 -1.61 -15.92
N GLU A 310 20.63 -0.42 -16.38
CA GLU A 310 20.77 0.82 -15.60
C GLU A 310 19.99 0.75 -14.28
N PHE A 311 18.78 0.18 -14.29
CA PHE A 311 17.99 -0.03 -13.07
C PHE A 311 18.69 -1.01 -12.12
N GLU A 312 19.11 -2.18 -12.62
CA GLU A 312 19.83 -3.20 -11.84
C GLU A 312 21.11 -2.62 -11.20
N ASN A 313 21.93 -1.92 -11.98
CA ASN A 313 23.15 -1.29 -11.50
C ASN A 313 22.87 -0.19 -10.45
N ARG A 314 21.77 0.56 -10.60
CA ARG A 314 21.34 1.56 -9.61
C ARG A 314 20.95 0.90 -8.30
N TYR A 315 20.16 -0.19 -8.35
CA TYR A 315 19.72 -0.89 -7.15
C TYR A 315 20.91 -1.57 -6.45
N THR A 316 21.83 -2.15 -7.21
CA THR A 316 23.06 -2.72 -6.65
C THR A 316 23.92 -1.64 -5.97
N ARG A 317 24.12 -0.49 -6.60
CA ARG A 317 24.88 0.63 -5.98
C ARG A 317 24.18 1.17 -4.73
N TYR A 318 22.85 1.26 -4.75
CA TYR A 318 22.09 1.66 -3.56
C TYR A 318 22.31 0.68 -2.42
N PHE A 319 22.25 -0.63 -2.67
CA PHE A 319 22.53 -1.66 -1.69
C PHE A 319 23.96 -1.58 -1.15
N GLU A 320 24.96 -1.62 -2.04
CA GLU A 320 26.38 -1.62 -1.68
C GLU A 320 26.80 -0.38 -0.86
N LYS A 321 26.22 0.79 -1.18
CA LYS A 321 26.50 2.04 -0.46
C LYS A 321 25.98 2.04 0.97
N ASN A 322 24.89 1.32 1.25
CA ASN A 322 24.17 1.40 2.52
C ASN A 322 24.22 0.11 3.33
N LYS A 323 24.71 -1.00 2.77
CA LYS A 323 24.68 -2.33 3.41
C LYS A 323 25.35 -2.33 4.77
N LYS A 324 24.80 -3.16 5.67
CA LYS A 324 25.36 -3.51 6.98
C LYS A 324 25.78 -4.98 6.95
N LYS A 325 26.64 -5.39 7.91
CA LYS A 325 27.08 -6.79 8.05
C LYS A 325 25.86 -7.72 8.23
N GLY A 326 25.85 -8.84 7.53
CA GLY A 326 24.79 -9.85 7.66
C GLY A 326 23.54 -9.63 6.80
N ILE A 327 23.43 -8.50 6.08
CA ILE A 327 22.27 -8.20 5.22
C ILE A 327 22.51 -8.71 3.80
N THR A 328 21.54 -9.49 3.29
CA THR A 328 21.53 -9.98 1.89
C THR A 328 20.65 -9.10 1.02
N LYS A 329 21.16 -8.80 -0.20
CA LYS A 329 20.41 -8.00 -1.18
C LYS A 329 19.14 -8.72 -1.65
N LEU A 330 18.04 -8.00 -1.71
CA LEU A 330 16.79 -8.45 -2.32
C LEU A 330 16.92 -8.63 -3.84
N ASP A 331 15.92 -9.29 -4.46
CA ASP A 331 15.89 -9.48 -5.92
C ASP A 331 15.98 -8.15 -6.69
N ASN A 332 16.44 -8.22 -7.96
CA ASN A 332 16.57 -7.03 -8.82
C ASN A 332 15.26 -6.67 -9.55
N GLY A 333 14.15 -7.35 -9.28
CA GLY A 333 12.88 -7.08 -9.95
C GLY A 333 12.37 -5.67 -9.64
N PRO A 334 12.06 -4.85 -10.64
CA PRO A 334 11.37 -3.58 -10.40
C PRO A 334 9.97 -3.85 -9.87
N LYS A 335 9.50 -2.98 -8.96
CA LYS A 335 8.10 -3.03 -8.50
C LYS A 335 7.22 -2.09 -9.31
N TRP A 336 7.78 -1.01 -9.82
CA TRP A 336 7.11 -0.15 -10.77
C TRP A 336 8.08 0.45 -11.79
N ALA A 337 7.53 0.89 -12.92
CA ALA A 337 8.29 1.55 -13.96
C ALA A 337 7.60 2.83 -14.44
N LEU A 338 8.38 3.85 -14.77
CA LEU A 338 7.96 5.00 -15.54
C LEU A 338 8.09 4.64 -17.03
N TRP A 339 6.97 4.67 -17.76
CA TRP A 339 6.97 4.50 -19.22
C TRP A 339 6.65 5.84 -19.88
N PRO A 340 7.69 6.59 -20.34
CA PRO A 340 7.52 7.94 -20.87
C PRO A 340 6.48 7.99 -21.99
N GLY A 341 5.51 8.90 -21.87
CA GLY A 341 4.43 9.07 -22.82
C GLY A 341 3.26 8.09 -22.69
N HIS A 342 3.42 7.00 -21.91
CA HIS A 342 2.42 5.93 -21.80
C HIS A 342 1.85 5.76 -20.37
N GLY A 343 2.47 6.36 -19.36
CA GLY A 343 2.03 6.24 -17.95
C GLY A 343 3.03 5.51 -17.06
N THR A 344 2.52 4.67 -16.16
CA THR A 344 3.34 3.85 -15.25
C THR A 344 2.94 2.38 -15.31
N LEU A 345 3.89 1.50 -15.01
CA LEU A 345 3.68 0.05 -14.90
C LEU A 345 3.96 -0.40 -13.49
N CYS A 346 3.11 -1.28 -12.96
CA CYS A 346 3.23 -1.84 -11.63
C CYS A 346 3.33 -3.35 -11.71
N PHE A 347 4.28 -3.93 -10.99
CA PHE A 347 4.62 -5.35 -11.09
C PHE A 347 4.43 -6.06 -9.76
N GLY A 348 3.92 -7.27 -9.81
CA GLY A 348 3.77 -8.15 -8.66
C GLY A 348 3.88 -9.62 -9.02
N TYR A 349 4.29 -10.44 -8.05
CA TYR A 349 4.34 -11.89 -8.18
C TYR A 349 2.94 -12.53 -8.06
N SER A 350 1.93 -11.75 -7.67
CA SER A 350 0.51 -12.10 -7.72
C SER A 350 -0.28 -10.87 -8.16
N ILE A 351 -1.53 -11.09 -8.59
CA ILE A 351 -2.43 -9.97 -8.91
C ILE A 351 -2.64 -9.04 -7.71
N LYS A 352 -2.76 -9.60 -6.51
CA LYS A 352 -2.89 -8.84 -5.26
C LYS A 352 -1.66 -7.95 -5.01
N GLU A 353 -0.45 -8.50 -5.18
CA GLU A 353 0.79 -7.72 -5.04
C GLU A 353 0.86 -6.61 -6.09
N ALA A 354 0.57 -6.92 -7.36
CA ALA A 354 0.57 -5.93 -8.44
C ALA A 354 -0.44 -4.80 -8.18
N GLN A 355 -1.63 -5.13 -7.64
CA GLN A 355 -2.66 -4.16 -7.31
C GLN A 355 -2.21 -3.26 -6.14
N ILE A 356 -1.59 -3.81 -5.09
CA ILE A 356 -1.03 -3.02 -3.98
C ILE A 356 -0.01 -2.00 -4.51
N VAL A 357 0.89 -2.45 -5.39
CA VAL A 357 1.89 -1.55 -6.00
C VAL A 357 1.21 -0.50 -6.88
N TYR A 358 0.17 -0.88 -7.62
CA TYR A 358 -0.60 0.03 -8.49
C TYR A 358 -1.28 1.14 -7.68
N ASP A 359 -1.94 0.78 -6.57
CA ASP A 359 -2.62 1.75 -5.72
C ASP A 359 -1.62 2.72 -5.07
N ILE A 360 -0.55 2.20 -4.47
CA ILE A 360 0.53 3.02 -3.90
C ILE A 360 1.15 3.94 -4.97
N ASN A 361 1.36 3.42 -6.19
CA ASN A 361 1.95 4.20 -7.28
C ASN A 361 1.06 5.39 -7.69
N ARG A 362 -0.26 5.20 -7.78
CA ARG A 362 -1.21 6.29 -8.09
C ARG A 362 -1.06 7.45 -7.11
N HIS A 363 -1.04 7.16 -5.81
CA HIS A 363 -0.87 8.16 -4.74
C HIS A 363 0.52 8.80 -4.80
N THR A 364 1.56 7.98 -4.98
CA THR A 364 2.95 8.45 -5.04
C THR A 364 3.19 9.42 -6.22
N ILE A 365 2.72 9.13 -7.43
CA ILE A 365 2.93 10.03 -8.58
C ILE A 365 2.15 11.34 -8.43
N ARG A 366 0.97 11.32 -7.81
CA ARG A 366 0.20 12.52 -7.46
C ARG A 366 0.95 13.36 -6.45
N ALA A 367 1.41 12.76 -5.35
CA ALA A 367 2.17 13.46 -4.32
C ALA A 367 3.50 14.03 -4.86
N MET A 368 4.22 13.28 -5.72
CA MET A 368 5.41 13.77 -6.41
C MET A 368 5.13 15.05 -7.22
N GLN A 369 4.02 15.08 -7.97
CA GLN A 369 3.61 16.25 -8.77
C GLN A 369 3.23 17.42 -7.86
N THR A 370 2.43 17.16 -6.83
CA THR A 370 1.97 18.15 -5.85
C THR A 370 3.16 18.80 -5.15
N SER A 371 4.07 18.00 -4.58
CA SER A 371 5.29 18.49 -3.92
C SER A 371 6.21 19.25 -4.87
N PHE A 372 6.36 18.77 -6.11
CA PHE A 372 7.18 19.43 -7.14
C PHE A 372 6.60 20.78 -7.54
N ASN A 373 5.28 20.87 -7.69
CA ASN A 373 4.61 22.13 -8.01
C ASN A 373 4.59 23.12 -6.83
N LEU A 374 4.54 22.59 -5.58
CA LEU A 374 4.61 23.41 -4.38
C LEU A 374 6.01 24.03 -4.21
N HIS A 375 7.06 23.24 -4.43
CA HIS A 375 8.45 23.67 -4.40
C HIS A 375 9.37 22.64 -5.09
N LYS A 376 9.60 21.49 -4.47
CA LYS A 376 10.50 20.42 -4.93
C LYS A 376 10.16 19.14 -4.19
N TRP A 377 10.11 18.01 -4.92
CA TRP A 377 10.00 16.69 -4.31
C TRP A 377 11.29 16.32 -3.57
N GLN A 378 11.18 16.11 -2.26
CA GLN A 378 12.30 15.74 -1.39
C GLN A 378 11.83 14.76 -0.31
N PRO A 379 11.72 13.47 -0.63
CA PRO A 379 11.44 12.43 0.37
C PRO A 379 12.66 12.20 1.28
N ILE A 380 12.53 11.26 2.20
CA ILE A 380 13.65 10.86 3.07
C ILE A 380 14.85 10.35 2.26
N SER A 381 16.02 10.38 2.89
CA SER A 381 17.28 9.96 2.26
C SER A 381 17.27 8.47 1.88
N PHE A 382 18.09 8.09 0.88
CA PHE A 382 18.26 6.67 0.54
C PHE A 382 18.85 5.84 1.69
N ARG A 383 19.59 6.45 2.60
CA ARG A 383 20.06 5.77 3.81
C ARG A 383 18.86 5.39 4.70
N ASN A 384 17.99 6.34 4.97
CA ASN A 384 16.78 6.09 5.78
C ASN A 384 15.83 5.09 5.11
N LEU A 385 15.67 5.18 3.77
CA LEU A 385 14.89 4.18 3.02
C LEU A 385 15.51 2.79 3.11
N PHE A 386 16.83 2.69 3.06
CA PHE A 386 17.54 1.42 3.20
C PHE A 386 17.31 0.81 4.58
N ASP A 387 17.41 1.61 5.64
CA ASP A 387 17.19 1.14 7.00
C ASP A 387 15.77 0.56 7.18
N VAL A 388 14.75 1.11 6.49
CA VAL A 388 13.38 0.58 6.49
C VAL A 388 13.23 -0.61 5.53
N GLU A 389 13.76 -0.55 4.30
CA GLU A 389 13.64 -1.65 3.31
C GLU A 389 14.27 -2.94 3.83
N TYR A 390 15.38 -2.85 4.54
CA TYR A 390 16.10 -4.00 5.09
C TYR A 390 15.89 -4.21 6.59
N TRP A 391 14.89 -3.54 7.16
CA TRP A 391 14.49 -3.74 8.54
C TRP A 391 13.88 -5.12 8.74
N GLU A 392 14.33 -5.86 9.76
CA GLU A 392 13.87 -7.22 10.01
C GLU A 392 12.34 -7.33 10.13
N LEU A 393 11.70 -6.35 10.79
CA LEU A 393 10.26 -6.30 10.99
C LEU A 393 9.50 -6.06 9.67
N GLU A 394 10.03 -5.26 8.76
CA GLU A 394 9.45 -5.05 7.43
C GLU A 394 9.69 -6.26 6.53
N GLN A 395 10.88 -6.87 6.59
CA GLN A 395 11.18 -8.09 5.86
C GLN A 395 10.31 -9.27 6.32
N ALA A 396 9.97 -9.36 7.60
CA ALA A 396 9.06 -10.38 8.13
C ALA A 396 7.66 -10.31 7.49
N LYS A 397 7.17 -9.09 7.15
CA LYS A 397 5.88 -8.91 6.43
C LYS A 397 5.89 -9.51 5.01
N LEU A 398 7.08 -9.65 4.39
CA LEU A 398 7.25 -10.21 3.05
C LEU A 398 7.49 -11.71 3.07
N LYS A 399 8.03 -12.25 4.17
CA LYS A 399 8.24 -13.68 4.33
C LYS A 399 6.90 -14.36 4.62
N LYS A 400 6.45 -15.19 3.70
CA LYS A 400 5.38 -16.16 3.95
C LYS A 400 6.03 -17.52 4.00
N ASP A 401 5.84 -18.25 5.08
CA ASP A 401 6.34 -19.64 5.25
C ASP A 401 5.61 -20.64 4.35
N VAL A 402 4.72 -20.17 3.48
CA VAL A 402 3.95 -20.99 2.55
C VAL A 402 4.59 -20.90 1.18
N GLN A 403 4.91 -22.06 0.59
CA GLN A 403 5.34 -22.16 -0.80
C GLN A 403 4.30 -21.51 -1.71
N PRO A 404 4.76 -20.66 -2.67
CA PRO A 404 3.83 -20.03 -3.58
C PRO A 404 3.14 -21.10 -4.45
N PRO A 405 1.86 -20.89 -4.80
CA PRO A 405 1.17 -21.79 -5.73
C PRO A 405 1.94 -21.96 -7.04
N GLU A 406 1.83 -23.14 -7.65
CA GLU A 406 2.63 -23.56 -8.81
C GLU A 406 2.59 -22.59 -10.01
N PHE A 407 1.42 -22.02 -10.28
CA PHE A 407 1.22 -21.11 -11.39
C PHE A 407 1.21 -19.62 -10.99
N GLN A 408 1.66 -19.30 -9.77
CA GLN A 408 1.66 -17.92 -9.32
C GLN A 408 2.48 -17.00 -10.25
N GLY A 409 1.86 -15.87 -10.63
CA GLY A 409 2.47 -14.88 -11.53
C GLY A 409 2.39 -15.25 -13.02
N LYS A 410 1.89 -16.43 -13.36
CA LYS A 410 1.60 -16.82 -14.74
C LYS A 410 0.27 -16.26 -15.20
N ILE A 411 0.13 -16.09 -16.52
CA ILE A 411 -1.07 -15.59 -17.19
C ILE A 411 -1.52 -16.62 -18.21
N ALA A 412 -2.75 -17.13 -18.05
CA ALA A 412 -3.36 -18.08 -18.97
C ALA A 412 -4.45 -17.43 -19.81
N LEU A 413 -4.48 -17.76 -21.09
CA LEU A 413 -5.56 -17.46 -22.01
C LEU A 413 -6.27 -18.77 -22.36
N ILE A 414 -7.56 -18.86 -22.07
CA ILE A 414 -8.34 -20.12 -22.20
C ILE A 414 -9.54 -19.87 -23.11
N THR A 415 -9.68 -20.67 -24.16
CA THR A 415 -10.84 -20.63 -25.05
C THR A 415 -11.89 -21.65 -24.64
N GLY A 416 -13.19 -21.32 -24.84
CA GLY A 416 -14.31 -22.15 -24.37
C GLY A 416 -14.40 -22.22 -22.84
N ALA A 417 -14.10 -21.09 -22.15
CA ALA A 417 -13.96 -21.05 -20.70
C ALA A 417 -15.31 -20.96 -19.94
N ALA A 418 -16.44 -20.84 -20.64
CA ALA A 418 -17.74 -20.70 -20.00
C ALA A 418 -18.33 -22.02 -19.48
N SER A 419 -17.84 -23.18 -19.94
CA SER A 419 -18.38 -24.50 -19.56
C SER A 419 -17.35 -25.62 -19.71
N GLY A 420 -17.71 -26.81 -19.27
CA GLY A 420 -16.97 -28.06 -19.49
C GLY A 420 -15.50 -27.99 -19.08
N ILE A 421 -14.63 -28.52 -19.94
CA ILE A 421 -13.19 -28.64 -19.69
C ILE A 421 -12.54 -27.26 -19.54
N GLY A 422 -12.89 -26.28 -20.39
CA GLY A 422 -12.32 -24.92 -20.31
C GLY A 422 -12.64 -24.22 -18.99
N TYR A 423 -13.85 -24.37 -18.48
CA TYR A 423 -14.24 -23.87 -17.16
C TYR A 423 -13.43 -24.55 -16.04
N ALA A 424 -13.31 -25.88 -16.07
CA ALA A 424 -12.56 -26.63 -15.07
C ALA A 424 -11.06 -26.26 -15.06
N CYS A 425 -10.47 -26.08 -16.25
CA CYS A 425 -9.08 -25.60 -16.39
C CYS A 425 -8.93 -24.18 -15.81
N ALA A 426 -9.87 -23.27 -16.13
CA ALA A 426 -9.83 -21.90 -15.60
C ALA A 426 -9.88 -21.90 -14.06
N LYS A 427 -10.80 -22.64 -13.48
CA LYS A 427 -10.95 -22.78 -12.02
C LYS A 427 -9.66 -23.31 -11.38
N LYS A 428 -9.15 -24.42 -11.90
CA LYS A 428 -7.94 -25.07 -11.35
C LYS A 428 -6.71 -24.18 -11.42
N LEU A 429 -6.53 -23.44 -12.51
CA LEU A 429 -5.41 -22.50 -12.67
C LEU A 429 -5.54 -21.32 -11.70
N LEU A 430 -6.75 -20.76 -11.51
CA LEU A 430 -7.01 -19.69 -10.53
C LEU A 430 -6.70 -20.14 -9.10
N GLU A 431 -7.17 -21.34 -8.71
CA GLU A 431 -6.88 -21.94 -7.40
C GLU A 431 -5.38 -22.14 -7.16
N ASN A 432 -4.60 -22.32 -8.23
CA ASN A 432 -3.14 -22.48 -8.18
C ASN A 432 -2.37 -21.19 -8.49
N GLY A 433 -3.01 -20.02 -8.32
CA GLY A 433 -2.35 -18.70 -8.33
C GLY A 433 -2.12 -18.10 -9.71
N CYS A 434 -2.60 -18.72 -10.79
CA CYS A 434 -2.57 -18.16 -12.13
C CYS A 434 -3.57 -16.99 -12.26
N THR A 435 -3.25 -16.00 -13.08
CA THR A 435 -4.28 -15.09 -13.62
C THR A 435 -4.82 -15.65 -14.93
N VAL A 436 -6.13 -15.58 -15.13
CA VAL A 436 -6.80 -16.23 -16.26
C VAL A 436 -7.64 -15.25 -17.04
N VAL A 437 -7.49 -15.24 -18.37
CA VAL A 437 -8.44 -14.62 -19.28
C VAL A 437 -9.22 -15.72 -19.98
N GLY A 438 -10.50 -15.81 -19.67
CA GLY A 438 -11.42 -16.79 -20.27
C GLY A 438 -12.16 -16.20 -21.45
N LEU A 439 -12.10 -16.88 -22.60
CA LEU A 439 -12.81 -16.51 -23.82
C LEU A 439 -13.97 -17.45 -24.07
N ASP A 440 -15.13 -16.91 -24.39
CA ASP A 440 -16.29 -17.70 -24.83
C ASP A 440 -17.26 -16.86 -25.66
N LYS A 441 -18.03 -17.51 -26.55
CA LYS A 441 -19.16 -16.89 -27.22
C LYS A 441 -20.37 -16.68 -26.30
N ASP A 442 -20.45 -17.47 -25.21
CA ASP A 442 -21.45 -17.30 -24.15
C ASP A 442 -21.07 -16.14 -23.26
N ARG A 443 -21.91 -15.12 -23.19
CA ARG A 443 -21.70 -13.93 -22.35
C ARG A 443 -21.56 -14.21 -20.85
N LYS A 444 -22.02 -15.39 -20.37
CA LYS A 444 -21.85 -15.77 -18.97
C LYS A 444 -20.38 -15.81 -18.53
N VAL A 445 -19.42 -16.02 -19.45
CA VAL A 445 -17.98 -15.95 -19.18
C VAL A 445 -17.58 -14.66 -18.48
N MET A 446 -18.25 -13.54 -18.76
CA MET A 446 -17.97 -12.24 -18.17
C MET A 446 -18.37 -12.13 -16.70
N LYS A 447 -19.18 -13.07 -16.20
CA LYS A 447 -19.69 -13.09 -14.81
C LYS A 447 -19.14 -14.26 -13.99
N LEU A 448 -18.28 -15.10 -14.57
CA LEU A 448 -17.65 -16.22 -13.85
C LEU A 448 -16.55 -15.72 -12.93
N PHE A 449 -16.27 -16.47 -11.88
CA PHE A 449 -15.11 -16.29 -10.98
C PHE A 449 -14.91 -14.86 -10.46
N GLN A 450 -16.01 -14.16 -10.15
CA GLN A 450 -15.97 -12.77 -9.66
C GLN A 450 -15.23 -12.63 -8.31
N GLU A 451 -15.12 -13.70 -7.55
CA GLU A 451 -14.33 -13.80 -6.32
C GLU A 451 -12.81 -13.78 -6.55
N TYR A 452 -12.36 -14.04 -7.78
CA TYR A 452 -10.95 -14.03 -8.15
C TYR A 452 -10.57 -12.74 -8.88
N ALA A 453 -9.86 -11.84 -8.21
CA ALA A 453 -9.32 -10.62 -8.85
C ALA A 453 -8.40 -10.91 -10.06
N GLY A 454 -7.88 -12.13 -10.16
CA GLY A 454 -7.06 -12.62 -11.27
C GLY A 454 -7.84 -13.16 -12.46
N PHE A 455 -9.17 -13.08 -12.48
CA PHE A 455 -9.98 -13.53 -13.62
C PHE A 455 -10.51 -12.37 -14.46
N LYS A 456 -10.49 -12.56 -15.76
CA LYS A 456 -11.16 -11.66 -16.72
C LYS A 456 -11.87 -12.46 -17.80
N GLY A 457 -13.20 -12.42 -17.81
CA GLY A 457 -14.02 -12.98 -18.91
C GLY A 457 -14.08 -12.04 -20.11
N VAL A 458 -13.97 -12.57 -21.30
CA VAL A 458 -14.11 -11.86 -22.57
C VAL A 458 -15.08 -12.59 -23.48
N ASN A 459 -16.18 -11.93 -23.84
CA ASN A 459 -17.10 -12.47 -24.83
C ASN A 459 -16.45 -12.35 -26.22
N SER A 460 -16.24 -13.48 -26.91
CA SER A 460 -15.47 -13.55 -28.14
C SER A 460 -15.94 -14.72 -29.01
N ASP A 461 -16.20 -14.46 -30.28
CA ASP A 461 -16.44 -15.47 -31.29
C ASP A 461 -15.12 -15.78 -32.01
N LEU A 462 -14.57 -16.97 -31.77
CA LEU A 462 -13.27 -17.37 -32.30
C LEU A 462 -13.28 -17.62 -33.81
N THR A 463 -14.45 -17.70 -34.46
CA THR A 463 -14.56 -17.74 -35.92
C THR A 463 -14.26 -16.40 -36.57
N LYS A 464 -14.23 -15.31 -35.76
CA LYS A 464 -13.99 -13.94 -36.20
C LYS A 464 -12.58 -13.47 -35.82
N THR A 465 -11.71 -13.31 -36.80
CA THR A 465 -10.31 -12.85 -36.59
C THR A 465 -10.21 -11.57 -35.74
N ASN A 466 -11.13 -10.61 -35.91
CA ASN A 466 -11.12 -9.37 -35.14
C ASN A 466 -11.44 -9.61 -33.67
N ASP A 467 -12.30 -10.55 -33.33
CA ASP A 467 -12.63 -10.88 -31.95
C ASP A 467 -11.47 -11.59 -31.29
N VAL A 468 -10.77 -12.48 -32.00
CA VAL A 468 -9.53 -13.10 -31.52
C VAL A 468 -8.45 -12.04 -31.21
N LYS A 469 -8.23 -11.09 -32.14
CA LYS A 469 -7.29 -9.98 -31.95
C LYS A 469 -7.66 -9.14 -30.74
N LYS A 470 -8.94 -8.79 -30.57
CA LYS A 470 -9.43 -8.04 -29.39
C LYS A 470 -9.22 -8.82 -28.08
N ALA A 471 -9.47 -10.13 -28.08
CA ALA A 471 -9.32 -10.98 -26.92
C ALA A 471 -7.85 -11.07 -26.46
N VAL A 472 -6.92 -11.31 -27.38
CA VAL A 472 -5.47 -11.30 -27.09
C VAL A 472 -5.05 -9.93 -26.58
N SER A 473 -5.48 -8.85 -27.22
CA SER A 473 -5.20 -7.48 -26.78
C SER A 473 -5.74 -7.21 -25.37
N SER A 474 -6.94 -7.70 -25.08
CA SER A 474 -7.55 -7.57 -23.75
C SER A 474 -6.76 -8.31 -22.67
N CYS A 475 -6.20 -9.48 -22.97
CA CYS A 475 -5.35 -10.24 -22.07
C CYS A 475 -4.05 -9.47 -21.75
N VAL A 476 -3.34 -9.05 -22.79
CA VAL A 476 -2.09 -8.30 -22.63
C VAL A 476 -2.33 -6.98 -21.90
N LYS A 477 -3.39 -6.26 -22.20
CA LYS A 477 -3.75 -5.02 -21.52
C LYS A 477 -4.10 -5.24 -20.05
N ALA A 478 -4.76 -6.36 -19.71
CA ALA A 478 -5.19 -6.64 -18.34
C ALA A 478 -4.04 -7.01 -17.41
N PHE A 479 -3.09 -7.85 -17.88
CA PHE A 479 -2.11 -8.49 -17.04
C PHE A 479 -0.67 -8.40 -17.54
N GLY A 480 -0.47 -7.79 -18.70
CA GLY A 480 0.86 -7.52 -19.28
C GLY A 480 1.42 -8.59 -20.19
N GLY A 481 0.66 -9.66 -20.52
CA GLY A 481 1.17 -10.71 -21.42
C GLY A 481 0.35 -11.99 -21.40
N ILE A 482 0.92 -13.06 -21.96
CA ILE A 482 0.37 -14.42 -21.97
C ILE A 482 1.54 -15.38 -21.76
N ASP A 483 1.41 -16.32 -20.83
CA ASP A 483 2.38 -17.39 -20.58
C ASP A 483 1.86 -18.77 -20.98
N ILE A 484 0.53 -18.99 -20.89
CA ILE A 484 -0.13 -20.27 -21.14
C ILE A 484 -1.30 -20.02 -22.08
N LEU A 485 -1.42 -20.83 -23.10
CA LEU A 485 -2.59 -20.86 -23.99
C LEU A 485 -3.26 -22.23 -23.88
N ILE A 486 -4.54 -22.25 -23.53
CA ILE A 486 -5.38 -23.44 -23.58
C ILE A 486 -6.41 -23.26 -24.71
N SER A 487 -6.14 -23.88 -25.86
CA SER A 487 -7.05 -23.91 -27.01
C SER A 487 -8.02 -25.08 -26.83
N ASN A 488 -9.17 -24.79 -26.20
CA ASN A 488 -10.15 -25.80 -25.81
C ASN A 488 -11.49 -25.65 -26.57
N ALA A 489 -11.83 -24.42 -27.01
CA ALA A 489 -13.06 -24.22 -27.75
C ALA A 489 -13.12 -25.07 -29.02
N GLY A 490 -14.17 -25.80 -29.18
CA GLY A 490 -14.42 -26.63 -30.34
C GLY A 490 -15.92 -26.77 -30.66
N ILE A 491 -16.26 -27.08 -31.89
CA ILE A 491 -17.59 -27.47 -32.32
C ILE A 491 -17.47 -28.82 -33.03
N PHE A 492 -18.38 -29.72 -32.73
CA PHE A 492 -18.56 -30.91 -33.55
C PHE A 492 -19.57 -30.59 -34.65
N SER A 493 -19.20 -30.80 -35.91
CA SER A 493 -20.17 -30.89 -36.99
C SER A 493 -20.69 -32.33 -37.00
N SER A 494 -21.94 -32.54 -36.63
CA SER A 494 -22.63 -33.79 -36.95
C SER A 494 -22.99 -33.78 -38.43
N SER A 495 -22.00 -33.99 -39.31
CA SER A 495 -22.33 -34.45 -40.67
C SER A 495 -22.68 -35.94 -40.52
N ALA A 496 -23.93 -36.31 -40.81
CA ALA A 496 -24.28 -37.68 -41.02
C ALA A 496 -23.32 -38.24 -42.07
N ALA A 497 -22.62 -39.30 -41.74
CA ALA A 497 -21.96 -40.10 -42.76
C ALA A 497 -23.07 -40.65 -43.65
N LEU A 498 -23.11 -40.21 -44.90
CA LEU A 498 -23.89 -40.84 -45.98
C LEU A 498 -23.20 -42.10 -46.40
#